data_55826dd72d6d21529c57c923537db0fc
#
_entry.id   55826dd72d6d21529c57c923537db0fc
#
_cell.length_a   1.000
_cell.length_b   1.000
_cell.length_c   1.000
_cell.angle_alpha   90.00
_cell.angle_beta   90.00
_cell.angle_gamma   90.00
#
_symmetry.space_group_name_H-M   'P 1'
#
loop_
_entity.id
_entity.type
_entity.pdbx_description
1 polymer ?
#
loop_
_entity_poly.entity_id
_entity_poly.type
_entity_poly.pdbx_seq_one_letter_code
_entity_poly.pdbx_strand_id
1 'polypeptide(L)'
;SEMCIRDSIYTTIQIPYTTAVFGGEARVATLYGDVVCKIKEGTQSGSKLRLRGKGMVSMKDANVHGDHYATIEIAVPRSLNRTARQKLMEYKEAC
;
A
#
# COMPACT_ATOMS: atom_id res chain seq x y z
N SER A 1 9.41 -16.16 12.74
CA SER A 1 10.74 -16.80 12.73
C SER A 1 11.62 -16.21 11.64
N GLU A 2 12.89 -16.45 11.75
CA GLU A 2 13.84 -15.96 10.76
C GLU A 2 13.59 -16.54 9.37
N MET A 3 13.13 -17.76 9.28
CA MET A 3 12.86 -18.40 8.01
C MET A 3 11.72 -17.72 7.27
N CYS A 4 10.68 -17.32 7.99
CA CYS A 4 9.59 -16.58 7.38
C CYS A 4 10.05 -15.21 6.88
N ILE A 5 10.97 -14.59 7.60
CA ILE A 5 11.51 -13.29 7.23
C ILE A 5 12.32 -13.39 5.95
N ARG A 6 13.07 -14.46 5.78
CA ARG A 6 13.92 -14.65 4.59
C ARG A 6 13.12 -14.78 3.30
N ASP A 7 11.96 -15.41 3.40
CA ASP A 7 11.12 -15.64 2.23
C ASP A 7 10.15 -14.49 1.98
N SER A 8 10.08 -13.54 2.88
CA SER A 8 9.17 -12.40 2.79
C SER A 8 9.88 -11.18 2.24
N ILE A 9 9.12 -10.35 1.53
CA ILE A 9 9.60 -9.08 0.99
C ILE A 9 8.79 -7.97 1.62
N TYR A 10 9.47 -6.93 2.05
CA TYR A 10 8.84 -5.77 2.69
C TYR A 10 9.10 -4.54 1.84
N THR A 11 8.04 -3.87 1.46
CA THR A 11 8.12 -2.62 0.70
C THR A 11 7.19 -1.59 1.32
N THR A 12 7.35 -0.35 0.88
CA THR A 12 6.46 0.74 1.29
C THR A 12 5.85 1.33 0.04
N ILE A 13 4.54 1.54 0.06
CA ILE A 13 3.83 2.20 -1.02
C ILE A 13 3.18 3.47 -0.49
N GLN A 14 3.05 4.47 -1.36
CA GLN A 14 2.38 5.71 -1.00
C GLN A 14 1.07 5.80 -1.77
N ILE A 15 0.01 6.16 -1.07
CA ILE A 15 -1.30 6.38 -1.66
C ILE A 15 -1.76 7.79 -1.34
N PRO A 16 -2.58 8.40 -2.22
CA PRO A 16 -3.16 9.71 -1.91
C PRO A 16 -4.09 9.63 -0.70
N TYR A 17 -4.20 10.72 0.02
CA TYR A 17 -5.12 10.81 1.15
C TYR A 17 -6.54 10.43 0.77
N THR A 18 -6.99 10.89 -0.40
CA THR A 18 -8.34 10.59 -0.87
C THR A 18 -8.57 9.09 -1.08
N THR A 19 -7.57 8.37 -1.58
CA THR A 19 -7.66 6.93 -1.73
C THR A 19 -7.79 6.25 -0.37
N ALA A 20 -7.09 6.75 0.63
CA ALA A 20 -7.21 6.21 1.99
C ALA A 20 -8.59 6.46 2.58
N VAL A 21 -9.18 7.62 2.31
CA VAL A 21 -10.48 8.00 2.86
C VAL A 21 -11.63 7.27 2.18
N PHE A 22 -11.63 7.24 0.86
CA PHE A 22 -12.75 6.70 0.08
C PHE A 22 -12.54 5.26 -0.37
N GLY A 23 -11.34 4.74 -0.20
CA GLY A 23 -10.99 3.47 -0.78
C GLY A 23 -10.64 3.60 -2.25
N GLY A 24 -10.18 2.54 -2.84
CA GLY A 24 -9.78 2.52 -4.23
C GLY A 24 -8.84 1.38 -4.50
N GLU A 25 -7.92 1.59 -5.41
CA GLU A 25 -6.95 0.59 -5.79
C GLU A 25 -5.55 1.18 -5.75
N ALA A 26 -4.58 0.35 -5.41
CA ALA A 26 -3.17 0.71 -5.43
C ALA A 26 -2.39 -0.36 -6.16
N ARG A 27 -1.43 0.07 -6.96
CA ARG A 27 -0.55 -0.86 -7.66
C ARG A 27 0.72 -1.06 -6.85
N VAL A 28 1.05 -2.32 -6.63
CA VAL A 28 2.26 -2.70 -5.91
C VAL A 28 3.18 -3.43 -6.85
N ALA A 29 4.39 -2.93 -7.01
CA ALA A 29 5.41 -3.62 -7.80
C ALA A 29 5.96 -4.79 -7.00
N THR A 30 5.88 -5.98 -7.55
CA THR A 30 6.42 -7.19 -6.92
C THR A 30 7.46 -7.82 -7.83
N LEU A 31 8.16 -8.83 -7.33
CA LEU A 31 9.11 -9.58 -8.15
C LEU A 31 8.45 -10.28 -9.33
N TYR A 32 7.14 -10.49 -9.26
CA TYR A 32 6.39 -11.23 -10.28
C TYR A 32 5.50 -10.31 -11.10
N GLY A 33 5.82 -9.02 -11.11
CA GLY A 33 5.06 -8.01 -11.84
C GLY A 33 4.20 -7.17 -10.92
N ASP A 34 3.49 -6.22 -11.51
CA ASP A 34 2.63 -5.33 -10.74
C ASP A 34 1.35 -6.04 -10.34
N VAL A 35 0.94 -5.80 -9.10
CA VAL A 35 -0.31 -6.34 -8.57
C VAL A 35 -1.18 -5.17 -8.15
N VAL A 36 -2.43 -5.21 -8.57
CA VAL A 36 -3.41 -4.19 -8.15
C VAL A 36 -4.09 -4.69 -6.88
N CYS A 37 -4.00 -3.89 -5.83
CA CYS A 37 -4.56 -4.23 -4.53
C CYS A 37 -5.71 -3.29 -4.22
N LYS A 38 -6.77 -3.84 -3.67
CA LYS A 38 -7.93 -3.04 -3.26
C LYS A 38 -7.64 -2.40 -1.90
N ILE A 39 -7.82 -1.09 -1.83
CA ILE A 39 -7.65 -0.31 -0.61
C ILE A 39 -9.02 -0.08 -0.01
N LYS A 40 -9.19 -0.46 1.23
CA LYS A 40 -10.45 -0.27 1.93
C LYS A 40 -10.62 1.18 2.35
N GLU A 41 -11.86 1.61 2.41
CA GLU A 41 -12.23 2.92 2.93
C GLU A 41 -11.76 3.05 4.37
N GLY A 42 -11.15 4.18 4.69
CA GLY A 42 -10.65 4.43 6.05
C GLY A 42 -9.31 3.80 6.37
N THR A 43 -8.55 3.41 5.36
CA THR A 43 -7.22 2.84 5.55
C THR A 43 -6.30 3.83 6.24
N GLN A 44 -5.60 3.38 7.26
CA GLN A 44 -4.69 4.21 8.04
C GLN A 44 -3.25 4.08 7.54
N SER A 45 -2.46 5.13 7.75
CA SER A 45 -1.03 5.09 7.48
C SER A 45 -0.38 4.04 8.37
N GLY A 46 0.53 3.27 7.81
CA GLY A 46 1.18 2.18 8.53
C GLY A 46 0.48 0.84 8.40
N SER A 47 -0.68 0.80 7.75
CA SER A 47 -1.37 -0.46 7.47
C SER A 47 -0.54 -1.31 6.51
N LYS A 48 -0.63 -2.62 6.67
CA LYS A 48 0.13 -3.54 5.83
C LYS A 48 -0.82 -4.36 4.95
N LEU A 49 -0.42 -4.51 3.69
CA LEU A 49 -1.09 -5.40 2.75
C LEU A 49 -0.24 -6.65 2.59
N ARG A 50 -0.85 -7.80 2.76
CA ARG A 50 -0.18 -9.07 2.54
C ARG A 50 -0.52 -9.58 1.14
N LEU A 51 0.52 -9.74 0.32
CA LEU A 51 0.39 -10.28 -1.03
C LEU A 51 0.94 -11.71 -1.00
N ARG A 52 0.03 -12.65 -0.87
CA ARG A 52 0.40 -14.06 -0.74
C ARG A 52 1.11 -14.56 -1.99
N GLY A 53 2.20 -15.28 -1.76
CA GLY A 53 2.94 -15.92 -2.85
C GLY A 53 3.72 -14.94 -3.72
N LYS A 54 3.89 -13.69 -3.31
CA LYS A 54 4.64 -12.67 -4.06
C LYS A 54 5.99 -12.34 -3.44
N GLY A 55 6.39 -13.08 -2.41
CA GLY A 55 7.71 -12.96 -1.83
C GLY A 55 8.75 -13.77 -2.60
N MET A 56 9.88 -14.00 -1.98
CA MET A 56 10.95 -14.79 -2.59
C MET A 56 10.59 -16.27 -2.63
N VAL A 57 11.12 -16.98 -3.64
CA VAL A 57 10.95 -18.41 -3.72
C VAL A 57 11.69 -19.05 -2.55
N SER A 58 11.04 -20.01 -1.89
CA SER A 58 11.68 -20.73 -0.79
C SER A 58 12.87 -21.52 -1.27
N MET A 59 13.95 -21.48 -0.52
CA MET A 59 15.14 -22.23 -0.86
C MET A 59 14.97 -23.74 -0.68
N LYS A 60 14.02 -24.13 0.16
CA LYS A 60 13.75 -25.54 0.40
C LYS A 60 12.81 -26.17 -0.63
N ASP A 61 11.92 -25.36 -1.18
CA ASP A 61 10.95 -25.84 -2.16
C ASP A 61 10.68 -24.70 -3.15
N ALA A 62 11.06 -24.90 -4.41
CA ALA A 62 10.91 -23.92 -5.45
C ALA A 62 9.46 -23.56 -5.75
N ASN A 63 8.51 -24.41 -5.33
CA ASN A 63 7.09 -24.17 -5.52
C ASN A 63 6.47 -23.36 -4.37
N VAL A 64 7.23 -23.12 -3.31
CA VAL A 64 6.75 -22.35 -2.17
C VAL A 64 7.34 -20.95 -2.22
N HIS A 65 6.47 -19.98 -2.26
CA HIS A 65 6.85 -18.57 -2.26
C HIS A 65 6.50 -17.97 -0.90
N GLY A 66 7.36 -17.10 -0.41
CA GLY A 66 7.01 -16.27 0.73
C GLY A 66 5.98 -15.22 0.32
N ASP A 67 5.65 -14.34 1.23
CA ASP A 67 4.68 -13.29 0.98
C ASP A 67 5.36 -11.95 0.79
N HIS A 68 4.71 -11.07 0.07
CA HIS A 68 5.14 -9.68 -0.06
C HIS A 68 4.26 -8.82 0.84
N TYR A 69 4.88 -8.07 1.73
CA TYR A 69 4.17 -7.16 2.63
C TYR A 69 4.43 -5.73 2.19
N ALA A 70 3.38 -5.03 1.85
CA ALA A 70 3.45 -3.63 1.47
C ALA A 70 2.89 -2.77 2.59
N THR A 71 3.71 -1.89 3.14
CA THR A 71 3.27 -0.93 4.15
C THR A 71 2.70 0.29 3.44
N ILE A 72 1.51 0.68 3.83
CA ILE A 72 0.83 1.83 3.23
C ILE A 72 1.24 3.10 3.96
N GLU A 73 1.74 4.06 3.20
CA GLU A 73 1.97 5.41 3.69
C GLU A 73 1.02 6.35 2.95
N ILE A 74 0.44 7.27 3.69
CA ILE A 74 -0.44 8.28 3.11
C ILE A 74 0.40 9.45 2.67
N ALA A 75 0.36 9.75 1.38
CA ALA A 75 1.12 10.87 0.83
C ALA A 75 0.37 12.18 1.09
N VAL A 76 1.10 13.15 1.63
CA VAL A 76 0.56 14.49 1.81
C VAL A 76 1.02 15.33 0.62
N PRO A 77 0.10 15.92 -0.14
CA PRO A 77 0.49 16.74 -1.28
C PRO A 77 1.26 17.98 -0.82
N ARG A 78 2.35 18.27 -1.51
CA ARG A 78 3.18 19.45 -1.18
C ARG A 78 2.56 20.75 -1.65
N SER A 79 1.77 20.68 -2.72
CA SER A 79 1.07 21.84 -3.24
C SER A 79 -0.24 21.39 -3.85
N LEU A 80 -1.22 22.28 -3.79
CA LEU A 80 -2.55 22.02 -4.33
C LEU A 80 -2.91 23.18 -5.24
N ASN A 81 -3.64 22.88 -6.33
CA ASN A 81 -4.20 23.95 -7.14
C ASN A 81 -5.31 24.66 -6.34
N ARG A 82 -5.77 25.79 -6.87
CA ARG A 82 -6.76 26.62 -6.18
C ARG A 82 -8.04 25.83 -5.86
N THR A 83 -8.54 25.09 -6.82
CA THR A 83 -9.78 24.32 -6.66
C THR A 83 -9.61 23.23 -5.60
N ALA A 84 -8.55 22.47 -5.67
CA ALA A 84 -8.29 21.40 -4.71
C ALA A 84 -8.13 21.95 -3.29
N ARG A 85 -7.41 23.06 -3.18
CA ARG A 85 -7.20 23.72 -1.89
C ARG A 85 -8.52 24.20 -1.30
N GLN A 86 -9.38 24.79 -2.11
CA GLN A 86 -10.67 25.26 -1.67
C GLN A 86 -11.54 24.10 -1.18
N LYS A 87 -11.60 23.00 -1.92
CA LYS A 87 -12.37 21.83 -1.53
C LYS A 87 -11.84 21.20 -0.25
N LEU A 88 -10.54 21.17 -0.09
CA LEU A 88 -9.94 20.62 1.12
C LEU A 88 -10.21 21.51 2.32
N MET A 89 -10.23 22.83 2.14
CA MET A 89 -10.60 23.75 3.21
C MET A 89 -12.06 23.56 3.64
N GLU A 90 -12.96 23.36 2.68
CA GLU A 90 -14.35 23.05 2.98
C GLU A 90 -14.47 21.75 3.78
N TYR A 91 -13.68 20.75 3.41
CA TYR A 91 -13.63 19.48 4.14
C TYR A 91 -13.15 19.70 5.58
N LYS A 92 -12.09 20.50 5.74
CA LYS A 92 -11.54 20.80 7.06
C LYS A 92 -12.57 21.47 7.96
N GLU A 93 -13.36 22.39 7.41
CA GLU A 93 -14.38 23.09 8.16
C GLU A 93 -15.56 22.18 8.54
N ALA A 94 -15.79 21.14 7.75
CA ALA A 94 -16.86 20.18 8.01
C ALA A 94 -16.53 19.17 9.10
N CYS A 95 -15.24 19.03 9.44
CA CYS A 95 -14.80 18.09 10.48
C CYS A 95 -15.02 18.63 11.90
#